data_73d23e19a5b35d3bee42abfc0d1ee1e4
#
_entry.id   73d23e19a5b35d3bee42abfc0d1ee1e4
#
_cell.length_a   1.000
_cell.length_b   1.000
_cell.length_c   1.000
_cell.angle_alpha   90.00
_cell.angle_beta   90.00
_cell.angle_gamma   90.00
#
_symmetry.space_group_name_H-M   'P 1'
#
loop_
_entity.id
_entity.type
_entity.pdbx_description
1 polymer ?
#
loop_
_entity_poly.entity_id
_entity_poly.type
_entity_poly.pdbx_seq_one_letter_code
_entity_poly.pdbx_strand_id
1 'polypeptide(L)'
;MPGDRPVVTVCGAGRSSAVAAEQLRKQGYDALTLEGGMKAWGLAWNTANVPAGGDEAEVIQVRRTGKGCLSYLVGSGGEAAVIDASVDPEVYLDLAEGRDLTITRVLDTHVHADHLSRSKALAELAGAELHMPEGAPVSYPFSPLADGDEIQTGEVGLRAVATPGHTPESTSYLLDGGAASGTLFTGDTLFLSAVGRPDLGADTEGARGKARALHGSLRRLLKLDPDTLVLPGHTGKPIPFDGRPVAAPLSEIRNDTPLLGQDEGAFVETLAGIASPAPENHERIVELNRSGEDPEGDPADLEAGANRCAAG
;
A
#
# COMPACT_ATOMS: atom_id res chain seq x y z
N MET A 1 -37.98 -1.87 1.22
CA MET A 1 -36.79 -1.69 0.36
C MET A 1 -37.05 -0.53 -0.59
N PRO A 2 -36.02 0.25 -0.97
CA PRO A 2 -36.23 1.34 -1.95
C PRO A 2 -36.68 0.75 -3.29
N GLY A 3 -37.73 1.35 -3.89
CA GLY A 3 -38.25 0.93 -5.19
C GLY A 3 -37.70 1.71 -6.38
N ASP A 4 -36.80 2.67 -6.13
CA ASP A 4 -36.29 3.67 -7.08
C ASP A 4 -34.83 3.44 -7.49
N ARG A 5 -34.17 2.43 -6.91
CA ARG A 5 -32.77 2.08 -7.22
C ARG A 5 -32.53 0.58 -7.09
N PRO A 6 -31.54 0.02 -7.80
CA PRO A 6 -31.20 -1.40 -7.70
C PRO A 6 -30.74 -1.77 -6.28
N VAL A 7 -31.04 -3.00 -5.87
CA VAL A 7 -30.59 -3.61 -4.62
C VAL A 7 -29.42 -4.53 -4.92
N VAL A 8 -28.25 -4.29 -4.35
CA VAL A 8 -27.10 -5.17 -4.50
C VAL A 8 -27.00 -6.08 -3.28
N THR A 9 -27.05 -7.40 -3.49
CA THR A 9 -26.81 -8.39 -2.44
C THR A 9 -25.34 -8.80 -2.45
N VAL A 10 -24.74 -8.93 -1.26
CA VAL A 10 -23.33 -9.27 -1.10
C VAL A 10 -23.16 -10.35 -0.03
N CYS A 11 -22.27 -11.30 -0.25
CA CYS A 11 -21.79 -12.25 0.76
C CYS A 11 -20.29 -12.55 0.55
N GLY A 12 -19.69 -13.39 1.36
CA GLY A 12 -18.25 -13.67 1.28
C GLY A 12 -17.79 -14.18 -0.09
N ALA A 13 -18.47 -15.19 -0.66
CA ALA A 13 -18.09 -15.87 -1.90
C ALA A 13 -19.15 -15.79 -3.03
N GLY A 14 -20.12 -14.89 -2.94
CA GLY A 14 -21.13 -14.68 -4.00
C GLY A 14 -22.28 -15.71 -4.06
N ARG A 15 -22.22 -16.82 -3.33
CA ARG A 15 -23.19 -17.91 -3.44
C ARG A 15 -24.54 -17.60 -2.81
N SER A 16 -24.58 -17.28 -1.53
CA SER A 16 -25.83 -16.95 -0.82
C SER A 16 -26.44 -15.64 -1.28
N SER A 17 -25.62 -14.67 -1.68
CA SER A 17 -26.11 -13.42 -2.26
C SER A 17 -26.78 -13.60 -3.62
N ALA A 18 -26.31 -14.53 -4.46
CA ALA A 18 -26.95 -14.87 -5.72
C ALA A 18 -28.38 -15.42 -5.51
N VAL A 19 -28.54 -16.31 -4.52
CA VAL A 19 -29.86 -16.83 -4.14
C VAL A 19 -30.77 -15.71 -3.63
N ALA A 20 -30.24 -14.81 -2.78
CA ALA A 20 -30.99 -13.68 -2.26
C ALA A 20 -31.44 -12.72 -3.40
N ALA A 21 -30.55 -12.41 -4.34
CA ALA A 21 -30.90 -11.58 -5.51
C ALA A 21 -32.01 -12.21 -6.36
N GLU A 22 -31.95 -13.53 -6.56
CA GLU A 22 -32.99 -14.23 -7.31
C GLU A 22 -34.37 -14.17 -6.61
N GLN A 23 -34.41 -14.33 -5.28
CA GLN A 23 -35.63 -14.20 -4.50
C GLN A 23 -36.19 -12.77 -4.56
N LEU A 24 -35.34 -11.76 -4.50
CA LEU A 24 -35.77 -10.36 -4.64
C LEU A 24 -36.33 -10.08 -6.04
N ARG A 25 -35.70 -10.59 -7.09
CA ARG A 25 -36.22 -10.45 -8.47
C ARG A 25 -37.60 -11.08 -8.62
N LYS A 26 -37.84 -12.27 -8.02
CA LYS A 26 -39.17 -12.92 -7.98
C LYS A 26 -40.22 -12.06 -7.28
N GLN A 27 -39.84 -11.20 -6.40
CA GLN A 27 -40.69 -10.24 -5.68
C GLN A 27 -40.83 -8.88 -6.42
N GLY A 28 -40.25 -8.75 -7.63
CA GLY A 28 -40.34 -7.53 -8.44
C GLY A 28 -39.32 -6.45 -8.17
N TYR A 29 -38.28 -6.73 -7.38
CA TYR A 29 -37.18 -5.79 -7.17
C TYR A 29 -36.13 -5.89 -8.29
N ASP A 30 -35.55 -4.76 -8.66
CA ASP A 30 -34.31 -4.72 -9.45
C ASP A 30 -33.15 -5.11 -8.53
N ALA A 31 -32.74 -6.38 -8.58
CA ALA A 31 -31.73 -6.93 -7.67
C ALA A 31 -30.53 -7.51 -8.43
N LEU A 32 -29.36 -7.09 -8.02
CA LEU A 32 -28.05 -7.54 -8.50
C LEU A 32 -27.33 -8.33 -7.40
N THR A 33 -26.30 -9.09 -7.77
CA THR A 33 -25.36 -9.69 -6.83
C THR A 33 -23.95 -9.36 -7.24
N LEU A 34 -23.07 -9.19 -6.24
CA LEU A 34 -21.63 -9.10 -6.49
C LEU A 34 -21.12 -10.50 -6.78
N GLU A 35 -20.69 -10.74 -8.02
CA GLU A 35 -20.11 -12.01 -8.45
C GLU A 35 -18.83 -12.30 -7.68
N GLY A 36 -18.64 -13.54 -7.20
CA GLY A 36 -17.53 -13.93 -6.33
C GLY A 36 -17.55 -13.27 -4.94
N GLY A 37 -18.52 -12.37 -4.67
CA GLY A 37 -18.71 -11.75 -3.36
C GLY A 37 -17.55 -10.84 -2.92
N MET A 38 -17.42 -10.67 -1.60
CA MET A 38 -16.35 -9.85 -1.01
C MET A 38 -14.95 -10.38 -1.31
N LYS A 39 -14.81 -11.69 -1.54
CA LYS A 39 -13.54 -12.30 -1.92
C LYS A 39 -13.04 -11.77 -3.27
N ALA A 40 -13.88 -11.79 -4.30
CA ALA A 40 -13.56 -11.22 -5.60
C ALA A 40 -13.41 -9.68 -5.52
N TRP A 41 -14.24 -9.01 -4.71
CA TRP A 41 -14.10 -7.58 -4.47
C TRP A 41 -12.74 -7.22 -3.86
N GLY A 42 -12.24 -8.02 -2.92
CA GLY A 42 -10.91 -7.82 -2.31
C GLY A 42 -9.75 -7.94 -3.31
N LEU A 43 -9.97 -8.56 -4.46
CA LEU A 43 -8.99 -8.68 -5.55
C LEU A 43 -9.21 -7.63 -6.65
N ALA A 44 -10.33 -6.91 -6.65
CA ALA A 44 -10.63 -5.90 -7.66
C ALA A 44 -9.63 -4.74 -7.61
N TRP A 45 -9.11 -4.36 -8.76
CA TRP A 45 -8.14 -3.30 -8.89
C TRP A 45 -8.44 -2.38 -10.08
N ASN A 46 -7.84 -1.22 -10.07
CA ASN A 46 -7.79 -0.29 -11.19
C ASN A 46 -6.51 0.57 -11.09
N THR A 47 -6.28 1.43 -12.06
CA THR A 47 -5.11 2.31 -12.10
C THR A 47 -5.48 3.78 -12.07
N ALA A 48 -4.52 4.61 -11.68
CA ALA A 48 -4.54 6.05 -11.86
C ALA A 48 -3.15 6.55 -12.26
N ASN A 49 -3.10 7.49 -13.21
CA ASN A 49 -1.87 8.20 -13.51
C ASN A 49 -1.61 9.24 -12.42
N VAL A 50 -0.39 9.25 -11.89
CA VAL A 50 0.02 10.22 -10.87
C VAL A 50 0.78 11.35 -11.58
N PRO A 51 0.41 12.63 -11.37
CA PRO A 51 1.15 13.76 -11.92
C PRO A 51 2.43 13.97 -11.08
N ALA A 52 3.44 13.14 -11.31
CA ALA A 52 4.66 13.06 -10.52
C ALA A 52 5.91 12.90 -11.40
N GLY A 53 7.08 13.22 -10.87
CA GLY A 53 8.36 12.94 -11.52
C GLY A 53 8.75 13.87 -12.68
N GLY A 54 8.00 14.93 -12.95
CA GLY A 54 8.25 15.80 -14.10
C GLY A 54 8.05 15.08 -15.43
N ASP A 55 8.81 15.49 -16.46
CA ASP A 55 8.73 14.91 -17.82
C ASP A 55 9.59 13.61 -17.96
N GLU A 56 10.39 13.25 -16.96
CA GLU A 56 11.37 12.16 -17.02
C GLU A 56 10.81 10.83 -16.46
N ALA A 57 9.72 10.86 -15.71
CA ALA A 57 9.10 9.68 -15.12
C ALA A 57 7.60 9.63 -15.34
N GLU A 58 7.08 8.44 -15.64
CA GLU A 58 5.66 8.10 -15.56
C GLU A 58 5.41 7.33 -14.27
N VAL A 59 4.43 7.76 -13.46
CA VAL A 59 4.04 7.04 -12.24
C VAL A 59 2.60 6.57 -12.36
N ILE A 60 2.41 5.26 -12.27
CA ILE A 60 1.10 4.61 -12.27
C ILE A 60 0.82 4.07 -10.86
N GLN A 61 -0.25 4.54 -10.25
CA GLN A 61 -0.75 3.95 -9.02
C GLN A 61 -1.70 2.79 -9.37
N VAL A 62 -1.36 1.58 -8.94
CA VAL A 62 -2.23 0.40 -9.00
C VAL A 62 -2.99 0.33 -7.68
N ARG A 63 -4.33 0.42 -7.78
CA ARG A 63 -5.21 0.59 -6.62
C ARG A 63 -6.07 -0.66 -6.43
N ARG A 64 -5.85 -1.40 -5.37
CA ARG A 64 -6.66 -2.55 -4.98
C ARG A 64 -7.90 -2.07 -4.24
N THR A 65 -8.96 -1.74 -4.99
CA THR A 65 -10.13 -0.97 -4.55
C THR A 65 -10.88 -1.57 -3.37
N GLY A 66 -11.04 -2.88 -3.34
CA GLY A 66 -11.76 -3.56 -2.27
C GLY A 66 -10.97 -3.75 -0.99
N LYS A 67 -9.64 -3.71 -1.06
CA LYS A 67 -8.71 -3.90 0.07
C LYS A 67 -8.13 -2.58 0.56
N GLY A 68 -7.87 -1.65 -0.35
CA GLY A 68 -7.26 -0.36 -0.07
C GLY A 68 -5.74 -0.35 -0.18
N CYS A 69 -5.10 -1.42 -0.66
CA CYS A 69 -3.67 -1.43 -0.94
C CYS A 69 -3.36 -0.60 -2.18
N LEU A 70 -2.25 0.12 -2.14
CA LEU A 70 -1.74 0.97 -3.20
C LEU A 70 -0.31 0.54 -3.51
N SER A 71 -0.05 0.25 -4.76
CA SER A 71 1.27 -0.06 -5.27
C SER A 71 1.58 0.81 -6.48
N TYR A 72 2.83 0.86 -6.89
CA TYR A 72 3.25 1.85 -7.87
C TYR A 72 4.15 1.23 -8.93
N LEU A 73 3.96 1.62 -10.19
CA LEU A 73 4.90 1.41 -11.26
C LEU A 73 5.50 2.77 -11.62
N VAL A 74 6.83 2.87 -11.55
CA VAL A 74 7.61 4.06 -11.90
C VAL A 74 8.38 3.73 -13.16
N GLY A 75 8.01 4.33 -14.28
CA GLY A 75 8.62 4.10 -15.60
C GLY A 75 9.48 5.28 -16.02
N SER A 76 10.67 5.01 -16.59
CA SER A 76 11.57 6.01 -17.14
C SER A 76 12.56 5.36 -18.11
N GLY A 77 12.86 6.00 -19.23
CA GLY A 77 13.94 5.57 -20.14
C GLY A 77 13.83 4.13 -20.65
N GLY A 78 12.62 3.56 -20.75
CA GLY A 78 12.37 2.16 -21.16
C GLY A 78 12.47 1.14 -20.02
N GLU A 79 12.78 1.56 -18.80
CA GLU A 79 12.82 0.72 -17.60
C GLU A 79 11.68 1.06 -16.64
N ALA A 80 11.33 0.12 -15.78
CA ALA A 80 10.35 0.34 -14.70
C ALA A 80 10.82 -0.25 -13.38
N ALA A 81 10.46 0.45 -12.29
CA ALA A 81 10.47 -0.06 -10.93
C ALA A 81 9.03 -0.27 -10.44
N VAL A 82 8.79 -1.34 -9.67
CA VAL A 82 7.51 -1.57 -9.00
C VAL A 82 7.71 -1.50 -7.49
N ILE A 83 6.83 -0.76 -6.80
CA ILE A 83 6.88 -0.59 -5.34
C ILE A 83 5.62 -1.20 -4.72
N ASP A 84 5.81 -2.06 -3.70
CA ASP A 84 4.76 -2.72 -2.90
C ASP A 84 3.75 -3.51 -3.75
N ALA A 85 4.22 -4.42 -4.61
CA ALA A 85 3.36 -5.22 -5.47
C ALA A 85 2.31 -6.00 -4.67
N SER A 86 1.02 -5.68 -4.84
CA SER A 86 -0.10 -6.20 -4.03
C SER A 86 -1.17 -6.96 -4.83
N VAL A 87 -1.11 -6.92 -6.16
CA VAL A 87 -1.98 -7.66 -7.08
C VAL A 87 -1.17 -8.71 -7.85
N ASP A 88 -1.84 -9.50 -8.68
CA ASP A 88 -1.19 -10.51 -9.51
C ASP A 88 0.00 -9.92 -10.28
N PRO A 89 1.19 -10.55 -10.27
CA PRO A 89 2.37 -10.09 -11.00
C PRO A 89 2.13 -9.79 -12.48
N GLU A 90 1.30 -10.58 -13.16
CA GLU A 90 0.94 -10.39 -14.58
C GLU A 90 0.35 -8.98 -14.84
N VAL A 91 -0.35 -8.41 -13.86
CA VAL A 91 -0.90 -7.05 -13.97
C VAL A 91 0.20 -6.02 -14.18
N TYR A 92 1.31 -6.12 -13.45
CA TYR A 92 2.44 -5.20 -13.57
C TYR A 92 3.21 -5.42 -14.86
N LEU A 93 3.36 -6.68 -15.28
CA LEU A 93 3.99 -7.04 -16.56
C LEU A 93 3.19 -6.46 -17.74
N ASP A 94 1.88 -6.64 -17.76
CA ASP A 94 0.98 -6.09 -18.78
C ASP A 94 1.01 -4.55 -18.80
N LEU A 95 1.03 -3.92 -17.61
CA LEU A 95 1.12 -2.46 -17.50
C LEU A 95 2.43 -1.91 -18.03
N ALA A 96 3.54 -2.60 -17.81
CA ALA A 96 4.86 -2.23 -18.31
C ALA A 96 4.96 -2.47 -19.82
N GLU A 97 4.56 -3.66 -20.31
CA GLU A 97 4.55 -3.99 -21.74
C GLU A 97 3.71 -3.00 -22.56
N GLY A 98 2.51 -2.64 -22.08
CA GLY A 98 1.64 -1.67 -22.73
C GLY A 98 2.22 -0.24 -22.81
N ARG A 99 3.39 0.00 -22.22
CA ARG A 99 4.12 1.28 -22.19
C ARG A 99 5.53 1.19 -22.75
N ASP A 100 5.88 0.07 -23.37
CA ASP A 100 7.24 -0.22 -23.85
C ASP A 100 8.31 -0.13 -22.74
N LEU A 101 7.94 -0.55 -21.51
CA LEU A 101 8.82 -0.56 -20.34
C LEU A 101 9.20 -2.00 -19.96
N THR A 102 10.42 -2.17 -19.47
CA THR A 102 10.91 -3.42 -18.87
C THR A 102 11.04 -3.25 -17.36
N ILE A 103 10.40 -4.10 -16.57
CA ILE A 103 10.56 -4.08 -15.11
C ILE A 103 11.96 -4.60 -14.77
N THR A 104 12.81 -3.72 -14.26
CA THR A 104 14.19 -4.04 -13.87
C THR A 104 14.40 -4.02 -12.36
N ARG A 105 13.49 -3.42 -11.61
CA ARG A 105 13.53 -3.28 -10.16
C ARG A 105 12.17 -3.57 -9.54
N VAL A 106 12.17 -4.28 -8.42
CA VAL A 106 10.98 -4.48 -7.58
C VAL A 106 11.37 -4.17 -6.14
N LEU A 107 10.57 -3.36 -5.45
CA LEU A 107 10.86 -2.86 -4.12
C LEU A 107 9.69 -3.11 -3.17
N ASP A 108 9.97 -3.48 -1.93
CA ASP A 108 8.99 -3.37 -0.84
C ASP A 108 9.42 -2.28 0.15
N THR A 109 8.46 -1.54 0.69
CA THR A 109 8.70 -0.52 1.72
C THR A 109 8.90 -1.13 3.10
N HIS A 110 8.32 -2.28 3.37
CA HIS A 110 8.38 -3.02 4.63
C HIS A 110 7.82 -4.45 4.45
N VAL A 111 7.91 -5.28 5.48
CA VAL A 111 7.21 -6.57 5.51
C VAL A 111 5.73 -6.35 5.82
N HIS A 112 4.86 -6.51 4.82
CA HIS A 112 3.43 -6.27 4.91
C HIS A 112 2.73 -7.25 5.87
N ALA A 113 1.75 -6.77 6.62
CA ALA A 113 0.98 -7.55 7.58
C ALA A 113 -0.50 -7.75 7.18
N ASP A 114 -0.98 -7.08 6.16
CA ASP A 114 -2.38 -7.08 5.74
C ASP A 114 -2.63 -7.78 4.41
N HIS A 115 -1.60 -7.98 3.60
CA HIS A 115 -1.64 -8.70 2.33
C HIS A 115 -0.34 -9.47 2.07
N LEU A 116 -0.43 -10.46 1.19
CA LEU A 116 0.75 -11.17 0.71
C LEU A 116 1.46 -10.31 -0.34
N SER A 117 2.74 -9.98 -0.10
CA SER A 117 3.56 -9.29 -1.10
C SER A 117 3.72 -10.17 -2.35
N ARG A 118 3.55 -9.56 -3.50
CA ARG A 118 3.81 -10.19 -4.80
C ARG A 118 5.18 -9.81 -5.37
N SER A 119 5.96 -9.01 -4.61
CA SER A 119 7.22 -8.45 -5.08
C SER A 119 8.26 -9.51 -5.43
N LYS A 120 8.41 -10.54 -4.57
CA LYS A 120 9.33 -11.67 -4.87
C LYS A 120 8.93 -12.38 -6.16
N ALA A 121 7.65 -12.76 -6.29
CA ALA A 121 7.17 -13.47 -7.49
C ALA A 121 7.27 -12.59 -8.75
N LEU A 122 6.98 -11.31 -8.64
CA LEU A 122 7.13 -10.37 -9.74
C LEU A 122 8.60 -10.24 -10.18
N ALA A 123 9.52 -10.11 -9.22
CA ALA A 123 10.96 -10.04 -9.51
C ALA A 123 11.47 -11.30 -10.22
N GLU A 124 11.03 -12.48 -9.77
CA GLU A 124 11.38 -13.76 -10.41
C GLU A 124 10.82 -13.86 -11.84
N LEU A 125 9.57 -13.48 -12.06
CA LEU A 125 8.91 -13.52 -13.39
C LEU A 125 9.52 -12.52 -14.37
N ALA A 126 9.80 -11.30 -13.91
CA ALA A 126 10.38 -10.23 -14.73
C ALA A 126 11.90 -10.41 -14.94
N GLY A 127 12.57 -11.25 -14.15
CA GLY A 127 14.04 -11.29 -14.09
C GLY A 127 14.63 -10.00 -13.51
N ALA A 128 13.87 -9.33 -12.66
CA ALA A 128 14.22 -8.06 -12.05
C ALA A 128 14.94 -8.25 -10.71
N GLU A 129 15.68 -7.24 -10.26
CA GLU A 129 16.31 -7.23 -8.95
C GLU A 129 15.28 -6.87 -7.86
N LEU A 130 15.20 -7.73 -6.83
CA LEU A 130 14.34 -7.49 -5.66
C LEU A 130 15.11 -6.70 -4.62
N HIS A 131 14.56 -5.56 -4.22
CA HIS A 131 15.10 -4.72 -3.16
C HIS A 131 14.16 -4.66 -1.96
N MET A 132 14.75 -4.68 -0.77
CA MET A 132 14.03 -4.48 0.49
C MET A 132 14.84 -3.58 1.41
N PRO A 133 14.21 -2.97 2.42
CA PRO A 133 14.93 -2.22 3.44
C PRO A 133 16.03 -3.04 4.10
N GLU A 134 17.15 -2.40 4.42
CA GLU A 134 18.20 -3.03 5.22
C GLU A 134 17.62 -3.54 6.55
N GLY A 135 17.94 -4.79 6.90
CA GLY A 135 17.42 -5.44 8.09
C GLY A 135 16.00 -6.02 7.96
N ALA A 136 15.41 -6.02 6.76
CA ALA A 136 14.14 -6.71 6.53
C ALA A 136 14.24 -8.18 6.97
N PRO A 137 13.34 -8.67 7.87
CA PRO A 137 13.47 -9.99 8.46
C PRO A 137 12.90 -11.10 7.55
N VAL A 138 13.43 -11.21 6.34
CA VAL A 138 13.03 -12.23 5.34
C VAL A 138 14.10 -13.28 5.17
N SER A 139 13.72 -14.49 4.73
CA SER A 139 14.62 -15.63 4.57
C SER A 139 15.03 -15.96 3.14
N TYR A 140 14.56 -15.16 2.17
CA TYR A 140 14.94 -15.27 0.75
C TYR A 140 15.93 -14.17 0.36
N PRO A 141 16.70 -14.36 -0.72
CA PRO A 141 17.66 -13.37 -1.19
C PRO A 141 17.00 -12.08 -1.67
N PHE A 142 17.61 -10.94 -1.34
CA PHE A 142 17.25 -9.62 -1.83
C PHE A 142 18.48 -8.69 -1.79
N SER A 143 18.41 -7.56 -2.49
CA SER A 143 19.39 -6.48 -2.43
C SER A 143 18.97 -5.49 -1.35
N PRO A 144 19.70 -5.35 -0.23
CA PRO A 144 19.33 -4.45 0.85
C PRO A 144 19.52 -2.99 0.45
N LEU A 145 18.63 -2.12 0.96
CA LEU A 145 18.70 -0.67 0.81
C LEU A 145 18.83 -0.02 2.19
N ALA A 146 19.96 0.61 2.40
CA ALA A 146 20.22 1.43 3.58
C ALA A 146 19.66 2.85 3.39
N ASP A 147 19.59 3.59 4.49
CA ASP A 147 19.19 5.00 4.46
C ASP A 147 20.11 5.85 3.58
N GLY A 148 19.54 6.50 2.59
CA GLY A 148 20.24 7.35 1.63
C GLY A 148 20.71 6.63 0.36
N ASP A 149 20.60 5.30 0.28
CA ASP A 149 20.90 4.56 -0.95
C ASP A 149 19.97 4.99 -2.08
N GLU A 150 20.49 4.95 -3.30
CA GLU A 150 19.75 5.35 -4.50
C GLU A 150 19.77 4.22 -5.53
N ILE A 151 18.60 3.92 -6.08
CA ILE A 151 18.40 2.95 -7.16
C ILE A 151 18.06 3.72 -8.43
N GLN A 152 18.78 3.43 -9.50
CA GLN A 152 18.48 3.96 -10.83
C GLN A 152 17.43 3.09 -11.53
N THR A 153 16.46 3.74 -12.16
CA THR A 153 15.46 3.16 -13.04
C THR A 153 15.37 4.05 -14.28
N GLY A 154 15.96 3.61 -15.37
CA GLY A 154 16.12 4.46 -16.55
C GLY A 154 16.88 5.75 -16.24
N GLU A 155 16.21 6.89 -16.39
CA GLU A 155 16.80 8.24 -16.23
C GLU A 155 16.56 8.83 -14.81
N VAL A 156 15.80 8.13 -13.95
CA VAL A 156 15.42 8.64 -12.62
C VAL A 156 15.96 7.78 -11.49
N GLY A 157 16.22 8.43 -10.34
CA GLY A 157 16.68 7.81 -9.11
C GLY A 157 15.58 7.72 -8.05
N LEU A 158 15.46 6.56 -7.41
CA LEU A 158 14.65 6.34 -6.23
C LEU A 158 15.57 6.25 -5.01
N ARG A 159 15.49 7.24 -4.13
CA ARG A 159 16.32 7.29 -2.91
C ARG A 159 15.58 6.70 -1.72
N ALA A 160 16.21 5.74 -1.05
CA ALA A 160 15.71 5.17 0.18
C ALA A 160 15.81 6.17 1.34
N VAL A 161 14.74 6.31 2.08
CA VAL A 161 14.64 7.14 3.29
C VAL A 161 14.14 6.25 4.42
N ALA A 162 15.00 5.82 5.33
CA ALA A 162 14.59 4.99 6.45
C ALA A 162 13.54 5.71 7.31
N THR A 163 12.40 5.07 7.51
CA THR A 163 11.25 5.60 8.25
C THR A 163 10.72 4.58 9.27
N PRO A 164 11.56 4.10 10.20
CA PRO A 164 11.14 3.11 11.20
C PRO A 164 9.97 3.61 12.04
N GLY A 165 9.12 2.67 12.46
CA GLY A 165 8.01 2.97 13.39
C GLY A 165 6.78 2.10 13.18
N HIS A 166 6.21 2.03 12.01
CA HIS A 166 5.20 1.02 11.68
C HIS A 166 5.83 -0.39 11.78
N THR A 167 6.90 -0.62 11.04
CA THR A 167 7.84 -1.71 11.30
C THR A 167 9.24 -1.15 11.59
N PRO A 168 10.14 -1.93 12.21
CA PRO A 168 11.52 -1.47 12.46
C PRO A 168 12.30 -1.15 11.19
N GLU A 169 12.05 -1.88 10.11
CA GLU A 169 12.72 -1.77 8.82
C GLU A 169 12.03 -0.81 7.84
N SER A 170 10.85 -0.25 8.17
CA SER A 170 10.09 0.61 7.24
C SER A 170 10.96 1.66 6.57
N THR A 171 10.82 1.75 5.25
CA THR A 171 11.54 2.69 4.39
C THR A 171 10.56 3.35 3.42
N SER A 172 10.68 4.65 3.24
CA SER A 172 10.02 5.41 2.19
C SER A 172 10.97 5.58 1.01
N TYR A 173 10.44 5.73 -0.20
CA TYR A 173 11.25 5.98 -1.39
C TYR A 173 10.94 7.37 -1.93
N LEU A 174 11.97 8.18 -2.16
CA LEU A 174 11.84 9.51 -2.73
C LEU A 174 12.32 9.50 -4.17
N LEU A 175 11.41 9.74 -5.09
CA LEU A 175 11.71 10.05 -6.47
C LEU A 175 12.00 11.55 -6.55
N ASP A 176 13.22 11.93 -6.94
CA ASP A 176 13.58 13.32 -7.12
C ASP A 176 12.83 13.90 -8.32
N GLY A 177 12.21 15.03 -8.13
CA GLY A 177 11.45 15.73 -9.17
C GLY A 177 12.31 16.65 -10.07
N GLY A 178 13.63 16.62 -9.92
CA GLY A 178 14.51 17.54 -10.62
C GLY A 178 14.18 19.01 -10.30
N ALA A 179 13.63 19.74 -11.27
CA ALA A 179 13.21 21.14 -11.08
C ALA A 179 11.83 21.29 -10.40
N ALA A 180 11.07 20.19 -10.28
CA ALA A 180 9.78 20.13 -9.60
C ALA A 180 9.96 19.59 -8.18
N SER A 181 8.90 19.69 -7.36
CA SER A 181 8.87 19.04 -6.05
C SER A 181 8.89 17.51 -6.22
N GLY A 182 9.60 16.80 -5.34
CA GLY A 182 9.74 15.34 -5.39
C GLY A 182 8.44 14.59 -5.13
N THR A 183 8.47 13.28 -5.37
CA THR A 183 7.38 12.35 -5.07
C THR A 183 7.84 11.32 -4.04
N LEU A 184 7.08 11.16 -2.97
CA LEU A 184 7.44 10.31 -1.83
C LEU A 184 6.47 9.14 -1.68
N PHE A 185 6.96 7.94 -1.90
CA PHE A 185 6.26 6.68 -1.64
C PHE A 185 6.48 6.32 -0.17
N THR A 186 5.46 6.46 0.65
CA THR A 186 5.62 6.39 2.13
C THR A 186 5.33 5.02 2.72
N GLY A 187 4.89 4.05 1.91
CA GLY A 187 4.38 2.80 2.47
C GLY A 187 3.37 3.08 3.57
N ASP A 188 3.55 2.42 4.70
CA ASP A 188 2.67 2.56 5.86
C ASP A 188 3.23 3.51 6.94
N THR A 189 4.15 4.42 6.57
CA THR A 189 4.67 5.43 7.50
C THR A 189 3.73 6.63 7.63
N LEU A 190 3.30 7.19 6.50
CA LEU A 190 2.45 8.37 6.42
C LEU A 190 1.34 8.17 5.40
N PHE A 191 0.09 8.36 5.82
CA PHE A 191 -1.10 8.34 4.98
C PHE A 191 -1.64 9.76 4.76
N LEU A 192 -2.67 9.93 3.92
CA LEU A 192 -3.19 11.27 3.62
C LEU A 192 -3.91 11.93 4.81
N SER A 193 -4.35 11.16 5.82
CA SER A 193 -5.04 11.69 7.01
C SER A 193 -4.76 10.89 8.27
N ALA A 194 -3.70 10.07 8.29
CA ALA A 194 -3.33 9.19 9.38
C ALA A 194 -1.84 8.84 9.31
N VAL A 195 -1.33 8.11 10.29
CA VAL A 195 0.01 7.56 10.33
C VAL A 195 -0.02 6.05 10.49
N GLY A 196 1.09 5.36 10.27
CA GLY A 196 1.20 3.93 10.52
C GLY A 196 0.99 3.56 11.98
N ARG A 197 0.32 2.43 12.23
CA ARG A 197 0.15 1.93 13.59
C ARG A 197 1.42 1.25 14.08
N PRO A 198 1.86 1.53 15.33
CA PRO A 198 3.11 0.95 15.86
C PRO A 198 2.93 -0.35 16.63
N ASP A 199 1.67 -0.77 16.91
CA ASP A 199 1.36 -1.80 17.90
C ASP A 199 1.32 -3.24 17.34
N LEU A 200 1.32 -3.43 16.00
CA LEU A 200 1.31 -4.77 15.43
C LEU A 200 2.58 -5.55 15.79
N GLY A 201 2.39 -6.76 16.33
CA GLY A 201 3.48 -7.65 16.72
C GLY A 201 4.36 -7.12 17.86
N ALA A 202 3.86 -6.19 18.68
CA ALA A 202 4.60 -5.58 19.78
C ALA A 202 3.77 -5.63 21.08
N ASP A 203 4.46 -5.77 22.21
CA ASP A 203 3.88 -5.50 23.51
C ASP A 203 3.77 -3.97 23.75
N THR A 204 3.22 -3.58 24.89
CA THR A 204 2.97 -2.15 25.20
C THR A 204 4.25 -1.30 25.14
N GLU A 205 5.38 -1.78 25.65
CA GLU A 205 6.63 -1.00 25.64
C GLU A 205 7.26 -1.00 24.25
N GLY A 206 7.21 -2.11 23.53
CA GLY A 206 7.62 -2.20 22.14
C GLY A 206 6.81 -1.26 21.23
N ALA A 207 5.50 -1.20 21.40
CA ALA A 207 4.62 -0.27 20.68
C ALA A 207 4.98 1.20 20.96
N ARG A 208 5.28 1.55 22.22
CA ARG A 208 5.78 2.89 22.59
C ARG A 208 7.13 3.20 21.95
N GLY A 209 8.04 2.23 21.91
CA GLY A 209 9.33 2.35 21.24
C GLY A 209 9.18 2.62 19.74
N LYS A 210 8.32 1.85 19.07
CA LYS A 210 7.97 2.04 17.66
C LYS A 210 7.27 3.37 17.40
N ALA A 211 6.40 3.84 18.30
CA ALA A 211 5.75 5.14 18.18
C ALA A 211 6.77 6.30 18.28
N ARG A 212 7.79 6.21 19.15
CA ARG A 212 8.88 7.21 19.21
C ARG A 212 9.68 7.23 17.91
N ALA A 213 10.02 6.05 17.37
CA ALA A 213 10.71 5.95 16.09
C ALA A 213 9.88 6.57 14.95
N LEU A 214 8.57 6.26 14.91
CA LEU A 214 7.65 6.82 13.93
C LEU A 214 7.58 8.34 14.01
N HIS A 215 7.49 8.90 15.23
CA HIS A 215 7.51 10.35 15.41
C HIS A 215 8.79 10.97 14.83
N GLY A 216 9.96 10.37 15.09
CA GLY A 216 11.24 10.80 14.51
C GLY A 216 11.25 10.76 12.99
N SER A 217 10.72 9.66 12.41
CA SER A 217 10.57 9.46 10.97
C SER A 217 9.66 10.52 10.35
N LEU A 218 8.49 10.76 10.92
CA LEU A 218 7.56 11.78 10.45
C LEU A 218 8.17 13.19 10.53
N ARG A 219 8.87 13.52 11.63
CA ARG A 219 9.60 14.81 11.74
C ARG A 219 10.69 14.98 10.70
N ARG A 220 11.29 13.88 10.24
CA ARG A 220 12.26 13.90 9.15
C ARG A 220 11.57 14.16 7.81
N LEU A 221 10.48 13.44 7.50
CA LEU A 221 9.72 13.63 6.26
C LEU A 221 9.14 15.04 6.15
N LEU A 222 8.67 15.62 7.25
CA LEU A 222 8.12 16.98 7.30
C LEU A 222 9.17 18.10 7.04
N LYS A 223 10.46 17.77 6.86
CA LYS A 223 11.51 18.70 6.43
C LYS A 223 11.69 18.73 4.91
N LEU A 224 11.06 17.81 4.19
CA LEU A 224 11.04 17.84 2.74
C LEU A 224 10.25 19.06 2.24
N ASP A 225 10.35 19.32 0.95
CA ASP A 225 9.60 20.40 0.30
C ASP A 225 8.10 20.25 0.62
N PRO A 226 7.40 21.32 1.05
CA PRO A 226 5.96 21.26 1.34
C PRO A 226 5.09 20.78 0.18
N ASP A 227 5.55 20.96 -1.05
CA ASP A 227 4.85 20.54 -2.26
C ASP A 227 5.24 19.12 -2.69
N THR A 228 6.10 18.41 -1.94
CA THR A 228 6.39 16.98 -2.17
C THR A 228 5.08 16.19 -2.19
N LEU A 229 4.83 15.48 -3.30
CA LEU A 229 3.64 14.66 -3.46
C LEU A 229 3.78 13.34 -2.69
N VAL A 230 2.88 13.10 -1.75
CA VAL A 230 2.88 11.87 -0.93
C VAL A 230 1.99 10.82 -1.55
N LEU A 231 2.53 9.62 -1.69
CA LEU A 231 1.91 8.41 -2.22
C LEU A 231 1.97 7.29 -1.16
N PRO A 232 0.86 7.04 -0.44
CA PRO A 232 0.85 6.07 0.67
C PRO A 232 0.70 4.62 0.20
N GLY A 233 1.06 3.65 1.06
CA GLY A 233 0.85 2.21 0.81
C GLY A 233 -0.61 1.78 0.89
N HIS A 234 -1.44 2.51 1.66
CA HIS A 234 -2.84 2.16 1.87
C HIS A 234 -3.78 3.36 1.98
N THR A 235 -5.07 3.09 1.79
CA THR A 235 -6.17 3.99 2.16
C THR A 235 -7.28 3.25 2.88
N GLY A 236 -7.83 3.86 3.93
CA GLY A 236 -9.02 3.36 4.64
C GLY A 236 -10.34 3.79 4.00
N LYS A 237 -10.31 4.63 2.96
CA LYS A 237 -11.50 5.10 2.25
C LYS A 237 -11.77 4.25 1.01
N PRO A 238 -13.05 4.02 0.62
CA PRO A 238 -13.36 3.38 -0.64
C PRO A 238 -12.72 4.13 -1.81
N ILE A 239 -12.08 3.40 -2.73
CA ILE A 239 -11.45 3.97 -3.92
C ILE A 239 -12.44 3.90 -5.08
N PRO A 240 -12.88 5.04 -5.65
CA PRO A 240 -13.74 5.02 -6.84
C PRO A 240 -12.96 4.63 -8.10
N PHE A 241 -13.67 4.14 -9.11
CA PHE A 241 -13.10 3.82 -10.43
C PHE A 241 -13.08 5.08 -11.31
N ASP A 242 -12.44 6.14 -10.84
CA ASP A 242 -12.44 7.47 -11.47
C ASP A 242 -11.10 7.88 -12.09
N GLY A 243 -10.07 7.00 -12.00
CA GLY A 243 -8.74 7.28 -12.52
C GLY A 243 -7.95 8.35 -11.73
N ARG A 244 -8.46 8.82 -10.58
CA ARG A 244 -7.77 9.83 -9.77
C ARG A 244 -6.85 9.16 -8.76
N PRO A 245 -5.59 9.57 -8.65
CA PRO A 245 -4.68 8.99 -7.68
C PRO A 245 -5.07 9.34 -6.25
N VAL A 246 -4.76 8.44 -5.33
CA VAL A 246 -4.77 8.68 -3.89
C VAL A 246 -3.42 9.31 -3.55
N ALA A 247 -3.39 10.63 -3.53
CA ALA A 247 -2.18 11.43 -3.35
C ALA A 247 -2.54 12.81 -2.78
N ALA A 248 -1.62 13.43 -2.06
CA ALA A 248 -1.74 14.84 -1.62
C ALA A 248 -0.34 15.45 -1.40
N PRO A 249 -0.17 16.77 -1.52
CA PRO A 249 1.04 17.46 -1.11
C PRO A 249 1.28 17.32 0.40
N LEU A 250 2.54 17.26 0.81
CA LEU A 250 2.95 17.14 2.21
C LEU A 250 2.38 18.28 3.08
N SER A 251 2.27 19.49 2.52
CA SER A 251 1.67 20.66 3.18
C SER A 251 0.19 20.45 3.53
N GLU A 252 -0.59 19.81 2.64
CA GLU A 252 -2.00 19.51 2.86
C GLU A 252 -2.13 18.44 3.97
N ILE A 253 -1.37 17.35 3.88
CA ILE A 253 -1.37 16.27 4.88
C ILE A 253 -1.00 16.80 6.26
N ARG A 254 0.00 17.70 6.33
CA ARG A 254 0.40 18.33 7.59
C ARG A 254 -0.73 19.12 8.25
N ASN A 255 -1.54 19.80 7.44
CA ASN A 255 -2.67 20.59 7.95
C ASN A 255 -3.85 19.71 8.39
N ASP A 256 -4.07 18.60 7.67
CA ASP A 256 -5.22 17.72 7.86
C ASP A 256 -4.99 16.59 8.88
N THR A 257 -3.73 16.42 9.34
CA THR A 257 -3.35 15.38 10.30
C THR A 257 -2.84 15.99 11.61
N PRO A 258 -3.70 16.23 12.61
CA PRO A 258 -3.31 16.89 13.87
C PRO A 258 -2.18 16.18 14.63
N LEU A 259 -2.05 14.86 14.50
CA LEU A 259 -0.96 14.06 15.07
C LEU A 259 0.42 14.58 14.68
N LEU A 260 0.60 15.10 13.47
CA LEU A 260 1.88 15.59 12.96
C LEU A 260 2.35 16.89 13.67
N GLY A 261 1.46 17.57 14.37
CA GLY A 261 1.77 18.77 15.17
C GLY A 261 2.13 18.49 16.64
N GLN A 262 1.97 17.25 17.11
CA GLN A 262 2.22 16.90 18.50
C GLN A 262 3.71 16.77 18.80
N ASP A 263 4.11 17.02 20.05
CA ASP A 263 5.41 16.62 20.56
C ASP A 263 5.49 15.10 20.74
N GLU A 264 6.69 14.56 20.92
CA GLU A 264 6.91 13.11 21.01
C GLU A 264 6.09 12.46 22.13
N GLY A 265 6.01 13.09 23.31
CA GLY A 265 5.28 12.53 24.44
C GLY A 265 3.78 12.42 24.17
N ALA A 266 3.16 13.51 23.69
CA ALA A 266 1.75 13.54 23.33
C ALA A 266 1.43 12.57 22.17
N PHE A 267 2.30 12.49 21.17
CA PHE A 267 2.17 11.57 20.03
C PHE A 267 2.16 10.11 20.50
N VAL A 268 3.13 9.72 21.33
CA VAL A 268 3.24 8.35 21.86
C VAL A 268 2.01 7.97 22.70
N GLU A 269 1.56 8.87 23.58
CA GLU A 269 0.36 8.62 24.40
C GLU A 269 -0.91 8.52 23.53
N THR A 270 -1.02 9.35 22.51
CA THR A 270 -2.17 9.29 21.58
C THR A 270 -2.20 7.94 20.86
N LEU A 271 -1.08 7.49 20.30
CA LEU A 271 -1.02 6.20 19.59
C LEU A 271 -1.20 5.00 20.53
N ALA A 272 -0.66 5.07 21.75
CA ALA A 272 -0.85 4.03 22.76
C ALA A 272 -2.32 3.91 23.24
N GLY A 273 -3.10 4.99 23.11
CA GLY A 273 -4.54 5.01 23.42
C GLY A 273 -5.44 4.48 22.31
N ILE A 274 -4.92 4.31 21.09
CA ILE A 274 -5.70 3.80 19.94
C ILE A 274 -5.75 2.27 20.01
N ALA A 275 -6.89 1.72 20.44
CA ALA A 275 -7.16 0.28 20.41
C ALA A 275 -7.86 -0.08 19.09
N SER A 276 -7.10 -0.33 18.03
CA SER A 276 -7.66 -0.86 16.78
C SER A 276 -7.42 -2.37 16.69
N PRO A 277 -8.42 -3.19 16.31
CA PRO A 277 -8.19 -4.62 16.11
C PRO A 277 -7.13 -4.79 14.99
N ALA A 278 -6.26 -5.79 15.17
CA ALA A 278 -5.29 -6.14 14.13
C ALA A 278 -6.01 -6.59 12.84
N PRO A 279 -5.37 -6.50 11.67
CA PRO A 279 -5.87 -7.15 10.46
C PRO A 279 -6.07 -8.65 10.70
N GLU A 280 -7.11 -9.22 10.10
CA GLU A 280 -7.30 -10.67 10.16
C GLU A 280 -6.10 -11.38 9.53
N ASN A 281 -5.71 -12.52 10.11
CA ASN A 281 -4.59 -13.35 9.64
C ASN A 281 -3.20 -12.64 9.56
N HIS A 282 -3.03 -11.47 10.18
CA HIS A 282 -1.80 -10.69 10.07
C HIS A 282 -0.53 -11.46 10.45
N GLU A 283 -0.57 -12.30 11.50
CA GLU A 283 0.58 -13.13 11.91
C GLU A 283 0.98 -14.12 10.82
N ARG A 284 -0.01 -14.80 10.21
CA ARG A 284 0.25 -15.75 9.12
C ARG A 284 0.71 -15.04 7.85
N ILE A 285 0.16 -13.87 7.53
CA ILE A 285 0.60 -13.06 6.40
C ILE A 285 2.06 -12.62 6.58
N VAL A 286 2.43 -12.11 7.76
CA VAL A 286 3.81 -11.74 8.08
C VAL A 286 4.75 -12.93 7.97
N GLU A 287 4.36 -14.10 8.48
CA GLU A 287 5.16 -15.33 8.39
C GLU A 287 5.44 -15.71 6.92
N LEU A 288 4.40 -15.71 6.08
CA LEU A 288 4.52 -16.01 4.64
C LEU A 288 5.37 -14.98 3.91
N ASN A 289 5.16 -13.68 4.19
CA ASN A 289 5.96 -12.63 3.59
C ASN A 289 7.44 -12.69 4.03
N ARG A 290 7.73 -13.20 5.22
CA ARG A 290 9.10 -13.43 5.70
C ARG A 290 9.75 -14.68 5.13
N SER A 291 9.00 -15.76 5.01
CA SER A 291 9.53 -17.01 4.44
C SER A 291 9.61 -16.98 2.92
N GLY A 292 8.76 -16.19 2.26
CA GLY A 292 8.60 -16.18 0.81
C GLY A 292 7.94 -17.45 0.27
N GLU A 293 7.29 -18.23 1.13
CA GLU A 293 6.53 -19.42 0.78
C GLU A 293 5.13 -19.08 0.27
N ASP A 294 4.62 -19.90 -0.63
CA ASP A 294 3.25 -19.79 -1.06
C ASP A 294 2.28 -20.24 0.05
N PRO A 295 1.12 -19.58 0.21
CA PRO A 295 0.14 -19.99 1.19
C PRO A 295 -0.51 -21.33 0.82
N GLU A 296 -0.82 -22.15 1.83
CA GLU A 296 -1.70 -23.28 1.65
C GLU A 296 -3.13 -22.79 1.37
N GLY A 297 -3.73 -23.16 0.24
CA GLY A 297 -5.08 -22.77 -0.15
C GLY A 297 -5.15 -21.47 -0.94
N ASP A 298 -6.32 -20.82 -0.92
CA ASP A 298 -6.55 -19.61 -1.72
C ASP A 298 -6.03 -18.36 -0.99
N PRO A 299 -5.05 -17.63 -1.56
CA PRO A 299 -4.52 -16.41 -0.97
C PRO A 299 -5.58 -15.37 -0.58
N ALA A 300 -6.67 -15.28 -1.35
CA ALA A 300 -7.76 -14.35 -1.09
C ALA A 300 -8.51 -14.61 0.24
N ASP A 301 -8.44 -15.83 0.78
CA ASP A 301 -9.03 -16.13 2.08
C ASP A 301 -8.18 -15.58 3.23
N LEU A 302 -6.85 -15.54 3.08
CA LEU A 302 -5.94 -14.92 4.05
C LEU A 302 -6.07 -13.40 4.05
N GLU A 303 -6.23 -12.81 2.87
CA GLU A 303 -6.33 -11.38 2.68
C GLU A 303 -7.74 -10.81 2.86
N ALA A 304 -8.71 -11.64 3.31
CA ALA A 304 -10.08 -11.19 3.56
C ALA A 304 -10.12 -10.11 4.66
N GLY A 305 -11.05 -9.16 4.50
CA GLY A 305 -11.24 -8.08 5.46
C GLY A 305 -10.57 -6.76 5.06
N ALA A 306 -10.86 -5.72 5.83
CA ALA A 306 -10.31 -4.39 5.60
C ALA A 306 -8.85 -4.33 6.04
N ASN A 307 -8.07 -3.51 5.33
CA ASN A 307 -6.77 -3.09 5.81
C ASN A 307 -6.95 -2.24 7.10
N ARG A 308 -6.06 -2.43 8.07
CA ARG A 308 -6.09 -1.76 9.38
C ARG A 308 -4.69 -1.32 9.79
N CYS A 309 -3.90 -0.85 8.84
CA CYS A 309 -2.51 -0.45 9.06
C CYS A 309 -2.38 1.00 9.56
N ALA A 310 -3.46 1.79 9.51
CA ALA A 310 -3.47 3.19 9.91
C ALA A 310 -3.90 3.40 11.36
N ALA A 311 -3.33 4.45 11.99
CA ALA A 311 -3.71 5.02 13.26
C ALA A 311 -3.93 6.53 13.09
N GLY A 312 -5.08 7.05 13.56
CA GLY A 312 -5.43 8.46 13.47
C GLY A 312 -6.92 8.69 13.31
#